data_afd043dc5d9d190bd547842404d032e4
#
_entry.id   afd043dc5d9d190bd547842404d032e4
#
_cell.length_a   1.000
_cell.length_b   1.000
_cell.length_c   1.000
_cell.angle_alpha   90.00
_cell.angle_beta   90.00
_cell.angle_gamma   90.00
#
_symmetry.space_group_name_H-M   'P 1'
#
loop_
_entity.id
_entity.type
_entity.pdbx_description
1 polymer ?
#
loop_
_entity_poly.entity_id
_entity_poly.type
_entity_poly.pdbx_seq_one_letter_code
_entity_poly.pdbx_strand_id
1 'polypeptide(L)'
;NEKADVTSYDFATGMEWVLNFHKNDSSHTSQPIELIAGAKEYYEYTKSLSKEEAYALTADENSKFQEMVGIKTPDANTIVYTCNGEKPYFDSLATWAGMYPMSQAMVDELGVDGVKGMNNETMWYNGCYTMTSYIQGNEKIFTKNPTYWDTDCKLFDTVTVRMVESNDVAYQLYQSGEIDSASLTESNLNTIYNDESNPYHDYLTEVPADKYSYQTRFNYNKKNEDGTPDTNWNLAAANEAFRLSWYYGLDLTEYFKRSNSLDPLSCENEYYSMKGFIYTSDGTDYTELVRQELGLPELNGEKMVRLDADKAAQYKQQAIEELSAIGVTFPISVDYYISGSNQTALDSANVLKQVFSNSLGDDYVTLNIKTYVSSGTQEVYVPSLHSITVGFGWGADFGDPQNYLVQEAYGYDNAYYSNSYTKINEVEE
;
A
#
# COMPACT_ATOMS: atom_id res chain seq x y z
N ASN A 1 10.46 -21.29 26.76
CA ASN A 1 11.61 -22.15 26.55
C ASN A 1 12.48 -21.50 25.49
N GLU A 2 13.71 -21.10 25.86
CA GLU A 2 14.70 -20.64 24.91
C GLU A 2 15.06 -21.77 23.96
N LYS A 3 15.00 -21.50 22.65
CA LYS A 3 15.29 -22.47 21.60
C LYS A 3 16.68 -22.29 21.00
N ALA A 4 17.05 -21.03 20.71
CA ALA A 4 18.34 -20.65 20.13
C ALA A 4 18.63 -19.18 20.41
N ASP A 5 19.91 -18.81 20.41
CA ASP A 5 20.32 -17.41 20.42
C ASP A 5 20.12 -16.79 19.03
N VAL A 6 19.77 -15.50 18.99
CA VAL A 6 19.71 -14.74 17.73
C VAL A 6 21.13 -14.26 17.40
N THR A 7 21.58 -14.56 16.20
CA THR A 7 22.93 -14.23 15.70
C THR A 7 22.86 -13.54 14.34
N SER A 8 23.99 -13.05 13.85
CA SER A 8 24.10 -12.49 12.49
C SER A 8 23.72 -13.49 11.39
N TYR A 9 23.90 -14.79 11.64
CA TYR A 9 23.55 -15.86 10.71
C TYR A 9 22.03 -15.95 10.47
N ASP A 10 21.23 -15.65 11.50
CA ASP A 10 19.77 -15.66 11.39
C ASP A 10 19.24 -14.53 10.49
N PHE A 11 19.92 -13.39 10.46
CA PHE A 11 19.61 -12.30 9.52
C PHE A 11 19.96 -12.69 8.07
N ALA A 12 21.06 -13.39 7.86
CA ALA A 12 21.42 -13.92 6.54
C ALA A 12 20.41 -14.99 6.08
N THR A 13 19.98 -15.88 6.99
CA THR A 13 18.94 -16.88 6.72
C THR A 13 17.61 -16.22 6.36
N GLY A 14 17.20 -15.17 7.07
CA GLY A 14 15.99 -14.40 6.76
C GLY A 14 16.04 -13.79 5.36
N MET A 15 17.17 -13.19 5.00
CA MET A 15 17.34 -12.59 3.68
C MET A 15 17.46 -13.64 2.55
N GLU A 16 18.11 -14.77 2.81
CA GLU A 16 18.13 -15.92 1.87
C GLU A 16 16.69 -16.38 1.59
N TRP A 17 15.87 -16.50 2.64
CA TRP A 17 14.47 -16.87 2.50
C TRP A 17 13.69 -15.86 1.64
N VAL A 18 13.85 -14.57 1.90
CA VAL A 18 13.17 -13.49 1.15
C VAL A 18 13.56 -13.51 -0.33
N LEU A 19 14.84 -13.74 -0.63
CA LEU A 19 15.40 -13.75 -1.99
C LEU A 19 15.27 -15.10 -2.72
N ASN A 20 14.81 -16.15 -2.04
CA ASN A 20 14.62 -17.46 -2.66
C ASN A 20 13.22 -17.57 -3.25
N PHE A 21 13.12 -17.56 -4.57
CA PHE A 21 11.87 -17.58 -5.32
C PHE A 21 10.89 -18.70 -4.89
N HIS A 22 11.40 -19.89 -4.57
CA HIS A 22 10.57 -21.03 -4.19
C HIS A 22 10.23 -21.09 -2.69
N LYS A 23 11.07 -20.52 -1.81
CA LYS A 23 10.80 -20.41 -0.36
C LYS A 23 9.80 -19.29 -0.07
N ASN A 24 9.96 -18.15 -0.74
CA ASN A 24 9.17 -16.95 -0.48
C ASN A 24 7.91 -16.92 -1.36
N ASP A 25 6.74 -17.01 -0.73
CA ASP A 25 5.44 -16.86 -1.41
C ASP A 25 4.96 -15.39 -1.47
N SER A 26 5.73 -14.47 -0.91
CA SER A 26 5.43 -13.05 -0.88
C SER A 26 5.98 -12.32 -2.10
N SER A 27 5.31 -11.24 -2.53
CA SER A 27 5.82 -10.30 -3.53
C SER A 27 6.86 -9.31 -2.98
N HIS A 28 7.21 -9.38 -1.69
CA HIS A 28 8.11 -8.44 -1.01
C HIS A 28 9.60 -8.71 -1.28
N THR A 29 9.98 -8.91 -2.53
CA THR A 29 11.38 -9.12 -2.96
C THR A 29 11.99 -7.89 -3.61
N SER A 30 11.17 -6.94 -4.02
CA SER A 30 11.60 -5.77 -4.77
C SER A 30 12.61 -4.91 -4.03
N GLN A 31 12.37 -4.64 -2.76
CA GLN A 31 13.23 -3.78 -1.96
C GLN A 31 14.65 -4.34 -1.80
N PRO A 32 14.89 -5.59 -1.34
CA PRO A 32 16.25 -6.11 -1.26
C PRO A 32 16.90 -6.28 -2.64
N ILE A 33 16.15 -6.58 -3.70
CA ILE A 33 16.66 -6.66 -5.07
C ILE A 33 17.22 -5.31 -5.54
N GLU A 34 16.57 -4.20 -5.20
CA GLU A 34 17.04 -2.86 -5.56
C GLU A 34 18.21 -2.37 -4.71
N LEU A 35 18.26 -2.79 -3.46
CA LEU A 35 19.18 -2.20 -2.49
C LEU A 35 20.49 -2.98 -2.34
N ILE A 36 20.44 -4.33 -2.36
CA ILE A 36 21.55 -5.18 -1.99
C ILE A 36 22.25 -5.71 -3.24
N ALA A 37 23.56 -5.55 -3.30
CA ALA A 37 24.37 -6.05 -4.41
C ALA A 37 24.21 -7.57 -4.58
N GLY A 38 23.98 -8.02 -5.82
CA GLY A 38 23.82 -9.43 -6.17
C GLY A 38 22.48 -10.06 -5.76
N ALA A 39 21.57 -9.32 -5.13
CA ALA A 39 20.29 -9.86 -4.69
C ALA A 39 19.39 -10.24 -5.89
N LYS A 40 19.37 -9.42 -6.94
CA LYS A 40 18.62 -9.70 -8.18
C LYS A 40 19.14 -10.98 -8.85
N GLU A 41 20.44 -11.11 -8.99
CA GLU A 41 21.09 -12.27 -9.58
C GLU A 41 20.79 -13.54 -8.80
N TYR A 42 20.78 -13.47 -7.47
CA TYR A 42 20.42 -14.61 -6.61
C TYR A 42 18.96 -15.00 -6.74
N TYR A 43 18.06 -14.02 -6.78
CA TYR A 43 16.63 -14.26 -7.01
C TYR A 43 16.39 -14.98 -8.35
N GLU A 44 16.96 -14.48 -9.45
CA GLU A 44 16.85 -15.13 -10.77
C GLU A 44 17.50 -16.51 -10.81
N TYR A 45 18.62 -16.69 -10.11
CA TYR A 45 19.25 -18.00 -9.95
C TYR A 45 18.30 -18.98 -9.27
N THR A 46 17.73 -18.62 -8.11
CA THR A 46 16.81 -19.53 -7.39
C THR A 46 15.55 -19.82 -8.18
N LYS A 47 15.05 -18.86 -8.97
CA LYS A 47 13.91 -19.02 -9.87
C LYS A 47 14.17 -20.03 -10.97
N SER A 48 15.42 -20.18 -11.42
CA SER A 48 15.82 -21.14 -12.45
C SER A 48 15.96 -22.58 -11.96
N LEU A 49 15.96 -22.80 -10.65
CA LEU A 49 16.11 -24.13 -10.02
C LEU A 49 14.77 -24.86 -9.94
N SER A 50 14.84 -26.17 -9.69
CA SER A 50 13.69 -26.91 -9.19
C SER A 50 13.36 -26.50 -7.75
N LYS A 51 12.12 -26.75 -7.32
CA LYS A 51 11.67 -26.48 -5.94
C LYS A 51 12.58 -27.17 -4.92
N GLU A 52 12.92 -28.42 -5.16
CA GLU A 52 13.76 -29.25 -4.29
C GLU A 52 15.19 -28.69 -4.16
N GLU A 53 15.80 -28.28 -5.28
CA GLU A 53 17.12 -27.65 -5.28
C GLU A 53 17.12 -26.31 -4.54
N ALA A 54 16.12 -25.47 -4.78
CA ALA A 54 15.98 -24.18 -4.13
C ALA A 54 15.72 -24.31 -2.61
N TYR A 55 14.95 -25.32 -2.19
CA TYR A 55 14.69 -25.60 -0.78
C TYR A 55 15.93 -26.03 -0.01
N ALA A 56 16.87 -26.68 -0.69
CA ALA A 56 18.13 -27.13 -0.08
C ALA A 56 19.18 -26.01 0.09
N LEU A 57 18.93 -24.80 -0.44
CA LEU A 57 19.85 -23.67 -0.29
C LEU A 57 19.81 -23.13 1.14
N THR A 58 20.97 -22.66 1.61
CA THR A 58 21.15 -22.02 2.93
C THR A 58 21.93 -20.73 2.79
N ALA A 59 22.07 -19.98 3.88
CA ALA A 59 22.91 -18.79 3.97
C ALA A 59 24.27 -19.05 4.63
N ASP A 60 24.70 -20.30 4.76
CA ASP A 60 25.95 -20.68 5.38
C ASP A 60 27.18 -20.08 4.68
N GLU A 61 28.33 -20.03 5.36
CA GLU A 61 29.54 -19.35 4.92
C GLU A 61 29.99 -19.70 3.49
N ASN A 62 29.83 -20.94 3.05
CA ASN A 62 30.22 -21.40 1.71
C ASN A 62 29.04 -21.57 0.75
N SER A 63 27.89 -21.02 1.10
CA SER A 63 26.68 -21.15 0.30
C SER A 63 26.72 -20.28 -0.96
N LYS A 64 25.86 -20.63 -1.92
CA LYS A 64 25.63 -19.81 -3.12
C LYS A 64 25.12 -18.42 -2.79
N PHE A 65 24.34 -18.30 -1.71
CA PHE A 65 23.91 -17.02 -1.19
C PHE A 65 25.09 -16.13 -0.77
N GLN A 66 26.00 -16.67 0.03
CA GLN A 66 27.21 -15.96 0.47
C GLN A 66 28.17 -15.63 -0.69
N GLU A 67 28.18 -16.42 -1.76
CA GLU A 67 28.96 -16.12 -2.96
C GLU A 67 28.38 -14.94 -3.73
N MET A 68 27.05 -14.93 -3.94
CA MET A 68 26.39 -14.02 -4.88
C MET A 68 25.89 -12.72 -4.24
N VAL A 69 25.40 -12.77 -2.98
CA VAL A 69 24.70 -11.65 -2.33
C VAL A 69 25.66 -10.83 -1.49
N GLY A 70 25.52 -9.52 -1.53
CA GLY A 70 26.31 -8.57 -0.76
C GLY A 70 26.02 -8.56 0.75
N ILE A 71 25.76 -9.75 1.33
CA ILE A 71 25.56 -9.94 2.78
C ILE A 71 26.61 -10.91 3.28
N LYS A 72 27.38 -10.49 4.30
CA LYS A 72 28.43 -11.30 4.91
C LYS A 72 28.24 -11.33 6.42
N THR A 73 28.53 -12.50 7.00
CA THR A 73 28.45 -12.78 8.43
C THR A 73 29.80 -13.29 8.93
N PRO A 74 30.80 -12.39 9.12
CA PRO A 74 32.14 -12.80 9.49
C PRO A 74 32.24 -13.45 10.88
N ASP A 75 31.29 -13.17 11.74
CA ASP A 75 31.13 -13.80 13.06
C ASP A 75 29.67 -13.68 13.53
N ALA A 76 29.36 -14.32 14.65
CA ALA A 76 27.98 -14.39 15.19
C ALA A 76 27.37 -13.04 15.58
N ASN A 77 28.14 -11.98 15.71
CA ASN A 77 27.67 -10.66 16.15
C ASN A 77 27.80 -9.59 15.09
N THR A 78 28.36 -9.93 13.91
CA THR A 78 28.59 -8.95 12.84
C THR A 78 27.92 -9.38 11.55
N ILE A 79 27.11 -8.48 10.99
CA ILE A 79 26.56 -8.60 9.64
C ILE A 79 27.00 -7.40 8.82
N VAL A 80 27.41 -7.63 7.58
CA VAL A 80 27.86 -6.59 6.65
C VAL A 80 26.98 -6.63 5.40
N TYR A 81 26.37 -5.50 5.09
CA TYR A 81 25.60 -5.31 3.87
C TYR A 81 26.39 -4.49 2.86
N THR A 82 26.47 -4.96 1.63
CA THR A 82 26.99 -4.22 0.48
C THR A 82 25.83 -3.84 -0.42
N CYS A 83 25.61 -2.53 -0.59
CA CYS A 83 24.49 -1.99 -1.36
C CYS A 83 24.87 -1.75 -2.83
N ASN A 84 23.84 -1.65 -3.68
CA ASN A 84 23.94 -1.17 -5.07
C ASN A 84 24.09 0.37 -5.11
N GLY A 85 25.25 0.89 -4.68
CA GLY A 85 25.52 2.31 -4.56
C GLY A 85 25.19 2.90 -3.18
N GLU A 86 25.29 4.22 -3.07
CA GLU A 86 25.05 4.94 -1.82
C GLU A 86 23.57 4.93 -1.43
N LYS A 87 23.27 4.55 -0.19
CA LYS A 87 21.92 4.47 0.37
C LYS A 87 21.90 5.15 1.75
N PRO A 88 21.78 6.48 1.81
CA PRO A 88 21.88 7.23 3.09
C PRO A 88 20.78 6.89 4.09
N TYR A 89 19.70 6.24 3.64
CA TYR A 89 18.57 5.79 4.43
C TYR A 89 18.65 4.30 4.84
N PHE A 90 19.78 3.62 4.60
CA PHE A 90 19.88 2.16 4.77
C PHE A 90 19.57 1.70 6.20
N ASP A 91 19.96 2.46 7.21
CA ASP A 91 19.68 2.16 8.61
C ASP A 91 18.18 2.10 8.93
N SER A 92 17.36 2.95 8.28
CA SER A 92 15.90 2.92 8.44
C SER A 92 15.28 1.63 7.89
N LEU A 93 15.93 0.98 6.92
CA LEU A 93 15.49 -0.29 6.34
C LEU A 93 15.57 -1.45 7.32
N ALA A 94 16.42 -1.37 8.36
CA ALA A 94 16.49 -2.40 9.40
C ALA A 94 15.18 -2.60 10.16
N THR A 95 14.24 -1.64 10.07
CA THR A 95 12.88 -1.75 10.61
C THR A 95 11.91 -2.51 9.71
N TRP A 96 12.28 -2.78 8.47
CA TRP A 96 11.44 -3.52 7.53
C TRP A 96 11.45 -5.02 7.83
N ALA A 97 10.26 -5.65 7.82
CA ALA A 97 10.10 -7.05 8.22
C ALA A 97 10.94 -8.06 7.43
N GLY A 98 11.26 -7.78 6.16
CA GLY A 98 12.14 -8.61 5.34
C GLY A 98 13.62 -8.63 5.79
N MET A 99 14.00 -7.68 6.67
CA MET A 99 15.34 -7.61 7.27
C MET A 99 15.39 -8.31 8.65
N TYR A 100 14.28 -8.84 9.15
CA TYR A 100 14.23 -9.49 10.46
C TYR A 100 14.91 -10.86 10.43
N PRO A 101 15.47 -11.31 11.58
CA PRO A 101 16.13 -12.59 11.66
C PRO A 101 15.15 -13.75 11.54
N MET A 102 15.56 -14.82 10.87
CA MET A 102 14.88 -16.11 10.80
C MET A 102 15.84 -17.20 11.28
N SER A 103 15.44 -17.96 12.30
CA SER A 103 16.29 -19.00 12.85
C SER A 103 16.50 -20.16 11.88
N GLN A 104 17.76 -20.46 11.53
CA GLN A 104 18.08 -21.65 10.74
C GLN A 104 17.68 -22.92 11.49
N ALA A 105 17.85 -22.96 12.81
CA ALA A 105 17.43 -24.11 13.62
C ALA A 105 15.91 -24.37 13.56
N MET A 106 15.11 -23.29 13.43
CA MET A 106 13.66 -23.43 13.18
C MET A 106 13.39 -24.03 11.80
N VAL A 107 14.10 -23.57 10.78
CA VAL A 107 13.95 -24.11 9.42
C VAL A 107 14.35 -25.58 9.38
N ASP A 108 15.42 -25.97 10.08
CA ASP A 108 15.88 -27.36 10.16
C ASP A 108 14.89 -28.27 10.92
N GLU A 109 14.26 -27.73 11.99
CA GLU A 109 13.25 -28.49 12.78
C GLU A 109 11.94 -28.69 12.00
N LEU A 110 11.45 -27.65 11.32
CA LEU A 110 10.12 -27.64 10.70
C LEU A 110 10.15 -28.02 9.21
N GLY A 111 11.27 -27.85 8.56
CA GLY A 111 11.38 -27.87 7.10
C GLY A 111 10.71 -26.65 6.44
N VAL A 112 11.01 -26.40 5.16
CA VAL A 112 10.49 -25.23 4.44
C VAL A 112 8.94 -25.20 4.42
N ASP A 113 8.30 -26.33 4.13
CA ASP A 113 6.83 -26.39 4.09
C ASP A 113 6.24 -26.25 5.49
N GLY A 114 6.90 -26.70 6.55
CA GLY A 114 6.49 -26.48 7.93
C GLY A 114 6.59 -25.01 8.36
N VAL A 115 7.63 -24.31 7.93
CA VAL A 115 7.75 -22.85 8.16
C VAL A 115 6.64 -22.08 7.42
N LYS A 116 6.35 -22.43 6.17
CA LYS A 116 5.22 -21.83 5.41
C LYS A 116 3.85 -22.08 6.05
N GLY A 117 3.68 -23.20 6.73
CA GLY A 117 2.45 -23.58 7.42
C GLY A 117 2.42 -23.26 8.92
N MET A 118 3.36 -22.45 9.44
CA MET A 118 3.40 -22.12 10.86
C MET A 118 2.10 -21.50 11.36
N ASN A 119 1.77 -21.82 12.59
CA ASN A 119 0.71 -21.20 13.37
C ASN A 119 1.28 -20.65 14.69
N ASN A 120 0.44 -20.09 15.55
CA ASN A 120 0.86 -19.53 16.82
C ASN A 120 1.56 -20.53 17.76
N GLU A 121 1.32 -21.84 17.62
CA GLU A 121 1.91 -22.87 18.47
C GLU A 121 3.29 -23.34 17.97
N THR A 122 3.53 -23.28 16.66
CA THR A 122 4.77 -23.76 16.01
C THR A 122 5.75 -22.64 15.71
N MET A 123 5.31 -21.39 15.69
CA MET A 123 6.16 -20.21 15.44
C MET A 123 7.16 -19.98 16.59
N TRP A 124 8.40 -19.63 16.24
CA TRP A 124 9.40 -19.17 17.18
C TRP A 124 9.36 -17.65 17.29
N TYR A 125 9.49 -17.15 18.50
CA TYR A 125 9.35 -15.72 18.81
C TYR A 125 10.63 -15.15 19.40
N ASN A 126 11.08 -14.01 18.87
CA ASN A 126 12.17 -13.21 19.45
C ASN A 126 11.71 -11.78 19.82
N GLY A 127 10.47 -11.43 19.54
CA GLY A 127 9.88 -10.13 19.86
C GLY A 127 9.35 -10.04 21.30
N CYS A 128 8.84 -8.86 21.65
CA CYS A 128 8.32 -8.55 22.97
C CYS A 128 7.04 -9.30 23.37
N TYR A 129 6.35 -9.90 22.39
CA TYR A 129 5.15 -10.69 22.59
C TYR A 129 5.22 -12.05 21.92
N THR A 130 4.50 -13.01 22.47
CA THR A 130 4.18 -14.30 21.83
C THR A 130 2.68 -14.35 21.56
N MET A 131 2.27 -14.88 20.40
CA MET A 131 0.85 -15.08 20.09
C MET A 131 0.37 -16.38 20.74
N THR A 132 -0.37 -16.24 21.85
CA THR A 132 -0.84 -17.38 22.66
C THR A 132 -2.18 -17.92 22.21
N SER A 133 -2.95 -17.15 21.43
CA SER A 133 -4.18 -17.60 20.78
C SER A 133 -4.37 -16.96 19.43
N TYR A 134 -4.88 -17.72 18.48
CA TYR A 134 -5.29 -17.26 17.16
C TYR A 134 -6.57 -17.94 16.72
N ILE A 135 -7.65 -17.18 16.61
CA ILE A 135 -8.92 -17.62 16.06
C ILE A 135 -9.17 -16.83 14.79
N GLN A 136 -9.04 -17.51 13.64
CA GLN A 136 -9.14 -16.87 12.34
C GLN A 136 -10.47 -16.11 12.18
N GLY A 137 -10.38 -14.85 11.74
CA GLY A 137 -11.54 -13.98 11.55
C GLY A 137 -12.22 -13.50 12.83
N ASN A 138 -11.67 -13.79 14.01
CA ASN A 138 -12.26 -13.43 15.30
C ASN A 138 -11.27 -12.71 16.21
N GLU A 139 -10.19 -13.40 16.67
CA GLU A 139 -9.36 -12.89 17.77
C GLU A 139 -7.90 -13.33 17.64
N LYS A 140 -6.99 -12.44 18.05
CA LYS A 140 -5.58 -12.76 18.34
C LYS A 140 -5.25 -12.30 19.75
N ILE A 141 -4.60 -13.17 20.54
CA ILE A 141 -4.11 -12.84 21.89
C ILE A 141 -2.60 -12.92 21.89
N PHE A 142 -1.99 -11.81 22.30
CA PHE A 142 -0.56 -11.68 22.48
C PHE A 142 -0.26 -11.56 23.98
N THR A 143 0.68 -12.39 24.46
CA THR A 143 1.14 -12.35 25.85
C THR A 143 2.60 -11.91 25.88
N LYS A 144 2.96 -11.11 26.88
CA LYS A 144 4.33 -10.63 27.08
C LYS A 144 5.32 -11.80 27.04
N ASN A 145 6.37 -11.66 26.23
CA ASN A 145 7.41 -12.65 26.12
C ASN A 145 8.37 -12.54 27.33
N PRO A 146 8.46 -13.55 28.20
CA PRO A 146 9.30 -13.49 29.39
C PRO A 146 10.80 -13.54 29.10
N THR A 147 11.20 -13.92 27.89
CA THR A 147 12.59 -14.00 27.45
C THR A 147 12.99 -12.85 26.52
N TYR A 148 12.16 -11.82 26.41
CA TYR A 148 12.50 -10.64 25.62
C TYR A 148 13.70 -9.91 26.18
N TRP A 149 14.64 -9.55 25.32
CA TRP A 149 15.95 -9.02 25.71
C TRP A 149 15.88 -7.66 26.43
N ASP A 150 14.90 -6.80 26.08
CA ASP A 150 14.72 -5.49 26.71
C ASP A 150 13.80 -5.64 27.92
N THR A 151 14.40 -5.81 29.09
CA THR A 151 13.68 -5.94 30.36
C THR A 151 13.08 -4.64 30.86
N ASP A 152 13.54 -3.50 30.37
CA ASP A 152 13.07 -2.16 30.77
C ASP A 152 11.89 -1.69 29.94
N CYS A 153 11.57 -2.40 28.86
CA CYS A 153 10.44 -2.10 27.98
C CYS A 153 9.12 -2.23 28.74
N LYS A 154 8.36 -1.11 28.81
CA LYS A 154 7.04 -1.09 29.45
C LYS A 154 6.00 -1.67 28.51
N LEU A 155 5.63 -2.90 28.73
CA LEU A 155 4.68 -3.67 27.93
C LEU A 155 3.41 -3.97 28.74
N PHE A 156 2.27 -4.05 28.07
CA PHE A 156 1.08 -4.70 28.63
C PHE A 156 1.33 -6.19 28.82
N ASP A 157 0.75 -6.80 29.84
CA ASP A 157 0.90 -8.25 30.06
C ASP A 157 0.21 -9.04 28.94
N THR A 158 -0.93 -8.53 28.46
CA THR A 158 -1.71 -9.14 27.39
C THR A 158 -2.25 -8.06 26.45
N VAL A 159 -2.22 -8.32 25.15
CA VAL A 159 -2.86 -7.51 24.12
C VAL A 159 -3.82 -8.40 23.34
N THR A 160 -5.11 -8.06 23.35
CA THR A 160 -6.14 -8.76 22.60
C THR A 160 -6.56 -7.93 21.39
N VAL A 161 -6.43 -8.50 20.19
CA VAL A 161 -6.89 -7.90 18.95
C VAL A 161 -8.14 -8.61 18.49
N ARG A 162 -9.27 -7.91 18.47
CA ARG A 162 -10.56 -8.42 17.97
C ARG A 162 -10.78 -7.99 16.53
N MET A 163 -11.24 -8.92 15.71
CA MET A 163 -11.70 -8.65 14.36
C MET A 163 -13.18 -8.26 14.43
N VAL A 164 -13.52 -7.08 13.95
CA VAL A 164 -14.89 -6.55 13.96
C VAL A 164 -15.37 -6.25 12.54
N GLU A 165 -16.67 -6.35 12.32
CA GLU A 165 -17.26 -6.18 10.98
C GLU A 165 -17.32 -4.72 10.53
N SER A 166 -17.38 -3.77 11.49
CA SER A 166 -17.44 -2.34 11.20
C SER A 166 -16.96 -1.49 12.38
N ASN A 167 -16.66 -0.22 12.10
CA ASN A 167 -16.31 0.76 13.13
C ASN A 167 -17.47 1.04 14.09
N ASP A 168 -18.73 0.88 13.66
CA ASP A 168 -19.88 1.01 14.56
C ASP A 168 -19.91 -0.11 15.61
N VAL A 169 -19.58 -1.34 15.22
CA VAL A 169 -19.43 -2.47 16.15
C VAL A 169 -18.26 -2.22 17.09
N ALA A 170 -17.11 -1.76 16.57
CA ALA A 170 -15.97 -1.40 17.40
C ALA A 170 -16.34 -0.33 18.44
N TYR A 171 -17.06 0.72 18.04
CA TYR A 171 -17.50 1.76 18.96
C TYR A 171 -18.46 1.24 20.05
N GLN A 172 -19.37 0.33 19.73
CA GLN A 172 -20.25 -0.33 20.72
C GLN A 172 -19.44 -1.16 21.72
N LEU A 173 -18.41 -1.90 21.27
CA LEU A 173 -17.51 -2.65 22.14
C LEU A 173 -16.68 -1.71 23.07
N TYR A 174 -16.26 -0.58 22.56
CA TYR A 174 -15.61 0.46 23.36
C TYR A 174 -16.56 1.01 24.43
N GLN A 175 -17.81 1.31 24.09
CA GLN A 175 -18.83 1.79 25.01
C GLN A 175 -19.19 0.76 26.11
N SER A 176 -19.12 -0.54 25.76
CA SER A 176 -19.33 -1.63 26.75
C SER A 176 -18.08 -1.93 27.60
N GLY A 177 -16.94 -1.31 27.29
CA GLY A 177 -15.67 -1.54 27.99
C GLY A 177 -14.99 -2.86 27.61
N GLU A 178 -15.33 -3.41 26.46
CA GLU A 178 -14.73 -4.65 25.96
C GLU A 178 -13.45 -4.44 25.17
N ILE A 179 -13.22 -3.22 24.66
CA ILE A 179 -11.98 -2.79 24.01
C ILE A 179 -11.58 -1.38 24.49
N ASP A 180 -10.30 -1.05 24.37
CA ASP A 180 -9.71 0.17 24.91
C ASP A 180 -9.64 1.31 23.88
N SER A 181 -9.80 1.04 22.60
CA SER A 181 -9.81 2.04 21.53
C SER A 181 -10.67 1.60 20.35
N ALA A 182 -11.27 2.56 19.65
CA ALA A 182 -12.05 2.32 18.44
C ALA A 182 -11.90 3.47 17.45
N SER A 183 -11.84 3.13 16.17
CA SER A 183 -12.01 4.12 15.11
C SER A 183 -13.50 4.46 14.97
N LEU A 184 -13.80 5.74 14.74
CA LEU A 184 -15.18 6.21 14.64
C LEU A 184 -15.63 6.28 13.17
N THR A 185 -16.93 6.04 12.95
CA THR A 185 -17.59 6.42 11.70
C THR A 185 -17.83 7.93 11.69
N GLU A 186 -18.04 8.51 10.50
CA GLU A 186 -18.41 9.93 10.37
C GLU A 186 -19.58 10.32 11.27
N SER A 187 -20.64 9.49 11.32
CA SER A 187 -21.82 9.76 12.15
C SER A 187 -21.50 9.78 13.64
N ASN A 188 -20.73 8.80 14.13
CA ASN A 188 -20.33 8.73 15.54
C ASN A 188 -19.41 9.88 15.90
N LEU A 189 -18.43 10.19 15.05
CA LEU A 189 -17.51 11.32 15.26
C LEU A 189 -18.29 12.63 15.37
N ASN A 190 -19.16 12.95 14.42
CA ASN A 190 -19.93 14.18 14.44
C ASN A 190 -20.87 14.27 15.66
N THR A 191 -21.45 13.14 16.08
CA THR A 191 -22.31 13.09 17.28
C THR A 191 -21.53 13.42 18.54
N ILE A 192 -20.31 12.86 18.68
CA ILE A 192 -19.48 13.08 19.86
C ILE A 192 -18.87 14.49 19.84
N TYR A 193 -18.32 14.91 18.69
CA TYR A 193 -17.63 16.20 18.53
C TYR A 193 -18.55 17.41 18.77
N ASN A 194 -19.80 17.35 18.29
CA ASN A 194 -20.75 18.46 18.41
C ASN A 194 -21.49 18.53 19.75
N ASP A 195 -21.27 17.57 20.64
CA ASP A 195 -21.89 17.54 21.98
C ASP A 195 -20.82 17.48 23.08
N GLU A 196 -20.43 18.66 23.59
CA GLU A 196 -19.44 18.76 24.67
C GLU A 196 -19.89 18.04 25.96
N SER A 197 -21.17 17.71 26.12
CA SER A 197 -21.69 16.92 27.23
C SER A 197 -21.58 15.41 27.01
N ASN A 198 -21.20 14.98 25.85
CA ASN A 198 -21.01 13.58 25.54
C ASN A 198 -19.86 12.97 26.33
N PRO A 199 -20.07 11.86 27.08
CA PRO A 199 -19.05 11.28 27.94
C PRO A 199 -17.75 10.88 27.24
N TYR A 200 -17.76 10.79 25.90
CA TYR A 200 -16.61 10.42 25.09
C TYR A 200 -15.93 11.60 24.38
N HIS A 201 -16.46 12.82 24.52
CA HIS A 201 -15.95 14.02 23.86
C HIS A 201 -14.45 14.25 24.17
N ASP A 202 -14.06 14.19 25.43
CA ASP A 202 -12.69 14.42 25.87
C ASP A 202 -11.72 13.26 25.55
N TYR A 203 -12.25 12.14 25.04
CA TYR A 203 -11.43 10.99 24.60
C TYR A 203 -11.19 10.96 23.09
N LEU A 204 -11.73 11.94 22.34
CA LEU A 204 -11.43 12.06 20.93
C LEU A 204 -9.94 12.36 20.72
N THR A 205 -9.29 11.56 19.89
CA THR A 205 -7.89 11.73 19.56
C THR A 205 -7.71 11.69 18.07
N GLU A 206 -7.04 12.71 17.53
CA GLU A 206 -6.62 12.68 16.13
C GLU A 206 -5.36 11.81 15.98
N VAL A 207 -5.38 10.91 15.01
CA VAL A 207 -4.20 10.13 14.64
C VAL A 207 -3.37 10.88 13.62
N PRO A 208 -2.02 10.77 13.64
CA PRO A 208 -1.18 11.36 12.60
C PRO A 208 -1.57 10.88 11.20
N ALA A 209 -1.33 11.72 10.20
CA ALA A 209 -1.47 11.32 8.81
C ALA A 209 -0.59 10.10 8.50
N ASP A 210 -1.13 9.15 7.73
CA ASP A 210 -0.37 7.98 7.28
C ASP A 210 0.67 8.39 6.24
N LYS A 211 1.71 7.56 6.08
CA LYS A 211 2.74 7.71 5.04
C LYS A 211 2.22 7.45 3.62
N TYR A 212 1.01 6.95 3.47
CA TYR A 212 0.45 6.58 2.17
C TYR A 212 -0.06 7.78 1.38
N SER A 213 0.44 7.91 0.14
CA SER A 213 -0.13 8.79 -0.87
C SER A 213 -1.10 7.99 -1.72
N TYR A 214 -2.38 8.36 -1.70
CA TYR A 214 -3.45 7.67 -2.44
C TYR A 214 -3.79 8.42 -3.72
N GLN A 215 -4.11 7.67 -4.77
CA GLN A 215 -4.31 8.20 -6.10
C GLN A 215 -5.57 7.62 -6.75
N THR A 216 -6.15 8.38 -7.67
CA THR A 216 -7.05 7.86 -8.69
C THR A 216 -6.23 7.56 -9.94
N ARG A 217 -6.27 6.33 -10.41
CA ARG A 217 -5.50 5.89 -11.58
C ARG A 217 -6.39 5.39 -12.70
N PHE A 218 -6.01 5.72 -13.93
CA PHE A 218 -6.67 5.25 -15.14
C PHE A 218 -6.03 3.96 -15.61
N ASN A 219 -6.85 2.98 -16.00
CA ASN A 219 -6.37 1.80 -16.70
C ASN A 219 -6.39 2.07 -18.22
N TYR A 220 -5.24 2.18 -18.82
CA TYR A 220 -5.10 2.47 -20.25
C TYR A 220 -5.22 1.22 -21.16
N ASN A 221 -5.39 0.04 -20.56
CA ASN A 221 -5.51 -1.22 -21.29
C ASN A 221 -6.67 -2.07 -20.75
N LYS A 222 -7.80 -1.41 -20.51
CA LYS A 222 -9.02 -2.09 -20.04
C LYS A 222 -9.47 -3.11 -21.07
N LYS A 223 -9.93 -4.26 -20.57
CA LYS A 223 -10.54 -5.33 -21.34
C LYS A 223 -11.98 -5.57 -20.91
N ASN A 224 -12.76 -6.09 -21.83
CA ASN A 224 -14.07 -6.66 -21.56
C ASN A 224 -13.92 -8.05 -20.90
N GLU A 225 -15.00 -8.61 -20.38
CA GLU A 225 -15.01 -9.93 -19.74
C GLU A 225 -14.59 -11.07 -20.71
N ASP A 226 -14.79 -10.88 -22.01
CA ASP A 226 -14.35 -11.81 -23.06
C ASP A 226 -12.86 -11.66 -23.46
N GLY A 227 -12.13 -10.76 -22.80
CA GLY A 227 -10.72 -10.46 -23.02
C GLY A 227 -10.44 -9.50 -24.18
N THR A 228 -11.44 -9.04 -24.92
CA THR A 228 -11.27 -8.02 -25.96
C THR A 228 -11.00 -6.64 -25.36
N PRO A 229 -10.23 -5.74 -26.03
CA PRO A 229 -10.04 -4.37 -25.56
C PRO A 229 -11.36 -3.58 -25.45
N ASP A 230 -11.57 -2.85 -24.36
CA ASP A 230 -12.60 -1.83 -24.29
C ASP A 230 -12.13 -0.56 -25.02
N THR A 231 -12.36 -0.53 -26.33
CA THR A 231 -11.85 0.53 -27.20
C THR A 231 -12.41 1.90 -26.81
N ASN A 232 -13.70 1.98 -26.39
CA ASN A 232 -14.32 3.25 -26.02
C ASN A 232 -13.64 3.87 -24.78
N TRP A 233 -13.43 3.07 -23.75
CA TRP A 233 -12.71 3.50 -22.55
C TRP A 233 -11.24 3.82 -22.83
N ASN A 234 -10.53 2.92 -23.52
CA ASN A 234 -9.08 3.06 -23.73
C ASN A 234 -8.73 4.32 -24.53
N LEU A 235 -9.53 4.67 -25.53
CA LEU A 235 -9.37 5.93 -26.27
C LEU A 235 -9.68 7.15 -25.40
N ALA A 236 -10.73 7.10 -24.56
CA ALA A 236 -11.06 8.18 -23.64
C ALA A 236 -9.95 8.38 -22.61
N ALA A 237 -9.48 7.30 -21.97
CA ALA A 237 -8.40 7.35 -20.97
C ALA A 237 -7.08 7.89 -21.55
N ALA A 238 -6.76 7.57 -22.80
CA ALA A 238 -5.56 8.07 -23.47
C ALA A 238 -5.66 9.56 -23.86
N ASN A 239 -6.87 10.13 -23.96
CA ASN A 239 -7.07 11.53 -24.32
C ASN A 239 -6.71 12.47 -23.16
N GLU A 240 -5.81 13.41 -23.40
CA GLU A 240 -5.34 14.34 -22.39
C GLU A 240 -6.45 15.28 -21.90
N ALA A 241 -7.25 15.84 -22.82
CA ALA A 241 -8.36 16.74 -22.46
C ALA A 241 -9.40 16.02 -21.59
N PHE A 242 -9.65 14.70 -21.83
CA PHE A 242 -10.52 13.89 -20.98
C PHE A 242 -9.97 13.82 -19.56
N ARG A 243 -8.68 13.51 -19.36
CA ARG A 243 -8.07 13.45 -18.02
C ARG A 243 -8.02 14.82 -17.33
N LEU A 244 -7.68 15.88 -18.08
CA LEU A 244 -7.65 17.26 -17.54
C LEU A 244 -9.05 17.76 -17.15
N SER A 245 -10.10 17.35 -17.84
CA SER A 245 -11.48 17.67 -17.44
C SER A 245 -11.83 17.10 -16.06
N TRP A 246 -11.32 15.91 -15.72
CA TRP A 246 -11.47 15.32 -14.39
C TRP A 246 -10.58 16.03 -13.36
N TYR A 247 -9.33 16.30 -13.71
CA TYR A 247 -8.40 16.96 -12.81
C TYR A 247 -8.93 18.32 -12.33
N TYR A 248 -9.44 19.13 -13.24
CA TYR A 248 -9.99 20.43 -12.88
C TYR A 248 -11.46 20.40 -12.41
N GLY A 249 -12.19 19.35 -12.68
CA GLY A 249 -13.63 19.30 -12.43
C GLY A 249 -14.09 18.42 -11.28
N LEU A 250 -13.34 17.36 -10.93
CA LEU A 250 -13.79 16.36 -9.97
C LEU A 250 -13.59 16.85 -8.53
N ASP A 251 -14.64 17.31 -7.88
CA ASP A 251 -14.61 17.73 -6.47
C ASP A 251 -14.81 16.53 -5.53
N LEU A 252 -13.72 16.09 -4.90
CA LEU A 252 -13.71 14.94 -4.00
C LEU A 252 -14.01 15.29 -2.52
N THR A 253 -14.40 16.52 -2.21
CA THR A 253 -14.63 16.96 -0.83
C THR A 253 -15.61 16.05 -0.09
N GLU A 254 -16.77 15.71 -0.71
CA GLU A 254 -17.75 14.80 -0.10
C GLU A 254 -17.21 13.37 0.07
N TYR A 255 -16.35 12.92 -0.81
CA TYR A 255 -15.68 11.62 -0.66
C TYR A 255 -14.67 11.65 0.48
N PHE A 256 -13.91 12.72 0.64
CA PHE A 256 -12.93 12.89 1.72
C PHE A 256 -13.57 12.96 3.12
N LYS A 257 -14.83 13.42 3.24
CA LYS A 257 -15.58 13.35 4.50
C LYS A 257 -15.70 11.92 5.05
N ARG A 258 -15.58 10.91 4.21
CA ARG A 258 -15.58 9.50 4.64
C ARG A 258 -14.35 9.16 5.45
N SER A 259 -13.24 9.86 5.25
CA SER A 259 -11.98 9.68 5.98
C SER A 259 -11.82 10.70 7.10
N ASN A 260 -12.15 11.97 6.83
CA ASN A 260 -12.13 13.04 7.83
C ASN A 260 -13.35 13.96 7.63
N SER A 261 -14.39 13.78 8.44
CA SER A 261 -15.63 14.56 8.31
C SER A 261 -15.51 15.97 8.87
N LEU A 262 -14.56 16.22 9.77
CA LEU A 262 -14.36 17.53 10.40
C LEU A 262 -13.48 18.45 9.55
N ASP A 263 -12.49 17.89 8.89
CA ASP A 263 -11.58 18.61 7.99
C ASP A 263 -11.29 17.75 6.73
N PRO A 264 -12.26 17.63 5.79
CA PRO A 264 -12.11 16.78 4.63
C PRO A 264 -10.96 17.21 3.70
N LEU A 265 -10.65 18.51 3.64
CA LEU A 265 -9.59 19.02 2.77
C LEU A 265 -8.17 18.73 3.31
N SER A 266 -8.03 18.34 4.57
CA SER A 266 -6.77 17.78 5.08
C SER A 266 -6.37 16.49 4.37
N CYS A 267 -7.29 15.81 3.72
CA CYS A 267 -7.04 14.62 2.90
C CYS A 267 -6.54 14.93 1.47
N GLU A 268 -6.54 16.22 1.06
CA GLU A 268 -6.03 16.60 -0.26
C GLU A 268 -4.52 16.42 -0.34
N ASN A 269 -4.07 15.71 -1.37
CA ASN A 269 -2.65 15.56 -1.71
C ASN A 269 -2.48 15.68 -3.24
N GLU A 270 -1.71 16.64 -3.69
CA GLU A 270 -1.42 16.89 -5.10
C GLU A 270 -0.04 16.34 -5.53
N TYR A 271 0.55 15.47 -4.70
CA TYR A 271 1.90 14.93 -4.91
C TYR A 271 1.88 13.40 -4.88
N TYR A 272 2.88 12.78 -5.52
CA TYR A 272 3.11 11.33 -5.38
C TYR A 272 3.64 10.95 -4.00
N SER A 273 4.37 11.84 -3.33
CA SER A 273 4.86 11.68 -1.97
C SER A 273 3.92 12.31 -0.93
N MET A 274 4.07 11.90 0.32
CA MET A 274 3.33 12.50 1.44
C MET A 274 4.13 13.65 2.07
N LYS A 275 3.42 14.72 2.41
CA LYS A 275 3.95 15.81 3.22
C LYS A 275 4.33 15.31 4.61
N GLY A 276 5.43 15.80 5.14
CA GLY A 276 5.89 15.45 6.49
C GLY A 276 6.66 14.14 6.59
N PHE A 277 7.01 13.52 5.45
CA PHE A 277 7.69 12.23 5.43
C PHE A 277 9.12 12.26 4.89
N ILE A 278 9.40 13.11 3.91
CA ILE A 278 10.71 13.24 3.28
C ILE A 278 11.21 14.68 3.39
N TYR A 279 12.44 14.82 3.85
CA TYR A 279 13.07 16.12 4.04
C TYR A 279 14.44 16.17 3.39
N THR A 280 14.81 17.33 2.87
CA THR A 280 16.19 17.64 2.46
C THR A 280 17.08 17.81 3.70
N SER A 281 18.40 17.89 3.47
CA SER A 281 19.37 18.04 4.55
C SER A 281 19.24 19.34 5.35
N ASP A 282 18.59 20.37 4.80
CA ASP A 282 18.28 21.62 5.49
C ASP A 282 16.93 21.64 6.19
N GLY A 283 16.19 20.51 6.15
CA GLY A 283 14.90 20.36 6.81
C GLY A 283 13.70 20.83 5.96
N THR A 284 13.89 21.17 4.69
CA THR A 284 12.79 21.51 3.79
C THR A 284 12.02 20.25 3.40
N ASP A 285 10.70 20.28 3.49
CA ASP A 285 9.84 19.19 3.05
C ASP A 285 9.93 19.01 1.53
N TYR A 286 10.09 17.77 1.08
CA TYR A 286 10.24 17.47 -0.35
C TYR A 286 9.01 17.91 -1.18
N THR A 287 7.80 17.82 -0.62
CA THR A 287 6.59 18.26 -1.33
C THR A 287 6.60 19.75 -1.60
N GLU A 288 7.25 20.54 -0.75
CA GLU A 288 7.42 21.99 -0.99
C GLU A 288 8.31 22.29 -2.19
N LEU A 289 9.39 21.52 -2.38
CA LEU A 289 10.23 21.63 -3.57
C LEU A 289 9.47 21.27 -4.84
N VAL A 290 8.70 20.18 -4.80
CA VAL A 290 7.84 19.74 -5.92
C VAL A 290 6.82 20.82 -6.25
N ARG A 291 6.18 21.40 -5.23
CA ARG A 291 5.20 22.48 -5.40
C ARG A 291 5.80 23.67 -6.11
N GLN A 292 6.98 24.11 -5.68
CA GLN A 292 7.68 25.25 -6.28
C GLN A 292 8.10 24.97 -7.72
N GLU A 293 8.69 23.79 -7.98
CA GLU A 293 9.19 23.42 -9.31
C GLU A 293 8.05 23.28 -10.33
N LEU A 294 6.92 22.72 -9.93
CA LEU A 294 5.75 22.54 -10.80
C LEU A 294 4.81 23.74 -10.81
N GLY A 295 5.08 24.78 -10.00
CA GLY A 295 4.21 25.95 -9.88
C GLY A 295 2.81 25.63 -9.34
N LEU A 296 2.70 24.60 -8.50
CA LEU A 296 1.42 24.21 -7.88
C LEU A 296 1.05 25.19 -6.77
N PRO A 297 -0.24 25.52 -6.59
CA PRO A 297 -0.70 26.36 -5.48
C PRO A 297 -0.51 25.68 -4.14
N GLU A 298 -0.48 26.48 -3.07
CA GLU A 298 -0.51 25.93 -1.70
C GLU A 298 -1.88 25.37 -1.37
N LEU A 299 -1.89 24.22 -0.62
CA LEU A 299 -3.11 23.69 -0.05
C LEU A 299 -3.61 24.66 1.03
N ASN A 300 -4.83 25.17 0.91
CA ASN A 300 -5.35 26.25 1.76
C ASN A 300 -6.51 25.80 2.68
N GLY A 301 -7.02 24.56 2.55
CA GLY A 301 -8.11 24.04 3.35
C GLY A 301 -9.49 24.66 3.06
N GLU A 302 -9.62 25.59 2.12
CA GLU A 302 -10.90 26.23 1.78
C GLU A 302 -11.64 25.48 0.66
N LYS A 303 -10.88 25.04 -0.34
CA LYS A 303 -11.36 24.22 -1.47
C LYS A 303 -10.18 23.42 -2.03
N MET A 304 -10.47 22.35 -2.73
CA MET A 304 -9.43 21.64 -3.47
C MET A 304 -8.75 22.58 -4.46
N VAL A 305 -7.43 22.72 -4.38
CA VAL A 305 -6.67 23.77 -5.07
C VAL A 305 -6.67 23.61 -6.59
N ARG A 306 -6.84 22.40 -7.10
CA ARG A 306 -6.90 22.10 -8.54
C ARG A 306 -8.23 22.46 -9.21
N LEU A 307 -9.30 22.66 -8.44
CA LEU A 307 -10.64 22.92 -9.01
C LEU A 307 -10.69 24.26 -9.75
N ASP A 308 -11.06 24.18 -11.04
CA ASP A 308 -11.23 25.31 -11.94
C ASP A 308 -12.38 24.99 -12.92
N ALA A 309 -13.55 25.53 -12.63
CA ALA A 309 -14.76 25.23 -13.39
C ALA A 309 -14.67 25.62 -14.88
N ASP A 310 -13.96 26.71 -15.18
CA ASP A 310 -13.82 27.18 -16.57
C ASP A 310 -12.89 26.23 -17.36
N LYS A 311 -11.78 25.84 -16.78
CA LYS A 311 -10.86 24.85 -17.38
C LYS A 311 -11.54 23.49 -17.49
N ALA A 312 -12.26 23.04 -16.46
CA ALA A 312 -13.00 21.79 -16.50
C ALA A 312 -14.00 21.75 -17.68
N ALA A 313 -14.78 22.83 -17.85
CA ALA A 313 -15.73 22.96 -18.95
C ALA A 313 -15.05 23.00 -20.32
N GLN A 314 -13.94 23.76 -20.43
CA GLN A 314 -13.14 23.84 -21.66
C GLN A 314 -12.59 22.47 -22.06
N TYR A 315 -11.93 21.76 -21.14
CA TYR A 315 -11.36 20.45 -21.42
C TYR A 315 -12.44 19.37 -21.65
N LYS A 316 -13.59 19.44 -20.97
CA LYS A 316 -14.75 18.57 -21.25
C LYS A 316 -15.22 18.75 -22.69
N GLN A 317 -15.39 19.99 -23.15
CA GLN A 317 -15.80 20.28 -24.51
C GLN A 317 -14.77 19.79 -25.53
N GLN A 318 -13.50 20.07 -25.31
CA GLN A 318 -12.41 19.60 -26.16
C GLN A 318 -12.37 18.08 -26.25
N ALA A 319 -12.49 17.37 -25.11
CA ALA A 319 -12.49 15.92 -25.07
C ALA A 319 -13.67 15.34 -25.86
N ILE A 320 -14.88 15.92 -25.73
CA ILE A 320 -16.05 15.48 -26.49
C ILE A 320 -15.82 15.64 -28.00
N GLU A 321 -15.26 16.77 -28.44
CA GLU A 321 -14.97 17.02 -29.85
C GLU A 321 -13.92 16.05 -30.41
N GLU A 322 -12.78 15.92 -29.74
CA GLU A 322 -11.67 15.05 -30.16
C GLU A 322 -12.08 13.57 -30.19
N LEU A 323 -12.74 13.11 -29.12
CA LEU A 323 -13.09 11.69 -28.97
C LEU A 323 -14.27 11.31 -29.89
N SER A 324 -15.26 12.18 -30.09
CA SER A 324 -16.37 11.92 -31.03
C SER A 324 -15.85 11.84 -32.45
N ALA A 325 -14.84 12.63 -32.83
CA ALA A 325 -14.24 12.61 -34.16
C ALA A 325 -13.59 11.25 -34.51
N ILE A 326 -13.18 10.47 -33.49
CA ILE A 326 -12.59 9.13 -33.65
C ILE A 326 -13.56 7.98 -33.31
N GLY A 327 -14.86 8.31 -33.11
CA GLY A 327 -15.92 7.33 -32.94
C GLY A 327 -16.20 6.89 -31.49
N VAL A 328 -15.62 7.58 -30.48
CA VAL A 328 -15.95 7.35 -29.08
C VAL A 328 -17.36 7.86 -28.78
N THR A 329 -18.13 7.09 -28.02
CA THR A 329 -19.50 7.39 -27.65
C THR A 329 -19.62 7.80 -26.19
N PHE A 330 -20.48 8.77 -25.91
CA PHE A 330 -20.79 9.27 -24.56
C PHE A 330 -22.18 8.82 -24.09
N PRO A 331 -22.39 8.67 -22.75
CA PRO A 331 -21.42 8.84 -21.70
C PRO A 331 -20.35 7.74 -21.69
N ILE A 332 -19.14 8.08 -21.24
CA ILE A 332 -18.08 7.11 -21.03
C ILE A 332 -18.44 6.26 -19.80
N SER A 333 -18.45 4.94 -19.99
CA SER A 333 -18.70 3.95 -18.93
C SER A 333 -17.42 3.73 -18.13
N VAL A 334 -17.45 4.00 -16.82
CA VAL A 334 -16.32 3.89 -15.90
C VAL A 334 -16.58 2.77 -14.91
N ASP A 335 -15.89 1.64 -15.04
CA ASP A 335 -16.03 0.50 -14.15
C ASP A 335 -15.07 0.63 -12.96
N TYR A 336 -15.61 0.73 -11.76
CA TYR A 336 -14.91 0.78 -10.49
C TYR A 336 -15.24 -0.45 -9.65
N TYR A 337 -14.22 -1.23 -9.29
CA TYR A 337 -14.38 -2.49 -8.57
C TYR A 337 -13.97 -2.39 -7.12
N ILE A 338 -14.79 -2.95 -6.24
CA ILE A 338 -14.57 -3.02 -4.79
C ILE A 338 -14.91 -4.40 -4.26
N SER A 339 -14.45 -4.74 -3.05
CA SER A 339 -14.83 -5.99 -2.39
C SER A 339 -16.31 -5.99 -2.05
N GLY A 340 -17.04 -7.01 -2.50
CA GLY A 340 -18.46 -7.17 -2.21
C GLY A 340 -18.77 -7.47 -0.73
N SER A 341 -17.78 -7.90 0.05
CA SER A 341 -17.90 -8.15 1.48
C SER A 341 -17.56 -6.95 2.36
N ASN A 342 -17.09 -5.83 1.77
CA ASN A 342 -16.71 -4.63 2.52
C ASN A 342 -17.79 -3.54 2.41
N GLN A 343 -18.68 -3.47 3.39
CA GLN A 343 -19.78 -2.50 3.41
C GLN A 343 -19.27 -1.04 3.43
N THR A 344 -18.21 -0.75 4.17
CA THR A 344 -17.63 0.60 4.21
C THR A 344 -17.13 1.04 2.83
N ALA A 345 -16.51 0.12 2.08
CA ALA A 345 -16.08 0.40 0.71
C ALA A 345 -17.28 0.62 -0.23
N LEU A 346 -18.36 -0.17 -0.07
CA LEU A 346 -19.60 0.00 -0.83
C LEU A 346 -20.23 1.37 -0.59
N ASP A 347 -20.30 1.80 0.66
CA ASP A 347 -20.86 3.12 1.03
C ASP A 347 -20.00 4.25 0.46
N SER A 348 -18.69 4.15 0.56
CA SER A 348 -17.75 5.13 -0.01
C SER A 348 -17.83 5.18 -1.54
N ALA A 349 -18.00 4.04 -2.20
CA ALA A 349 -18.19 3.98 -3.65
C ALA A 349 -19.48 4.63 -4.10
N ASN A 350 -20.57 4.51 -3.32
CA ASN A 350 -21.83 5.20 -3.62
C ASN A 350 -21.70 6.73 -3.50
N VAL A 351 -20.95 7.22 -2.49
CA VAL A 351 -20.64 8.65 -2.39
C VAL A 351 -19.80 9.08 -3.60
N LEU A 352 -18.78 8.31 -3.97
CA LEU A 352 -17.94 8.61 -5.14
C LEU A 352 -18.76 8.67 -6.43
N LYS A 353 -19.71 7.74 -6.61
CA LYS A 353 -20.63 7.77 -7.76
C LYS A 353 -21.43 9.08 -7.83
N GLN A 354 -21.92 9.55 -6.70
CA GLN A 354 -22.63 10.83 -6.63
C GLN A 354 -21.71 12.02 -6.91
N VAL A 355 -20.48 11.97 -6.43
CA VAL A 355 -19.43 12.96 -6.73
C VAL A 355 -19.17 13.03 -8.23
N PHE A 356 -19.01 11.89 -8.91
CA PHE A 356 -18.84 11.85 -10.37
C PHE A 356 -20.01 12.47 -11.12
N SER A 357 -21.24 12.09 -10.75
CA SER A 357 -22.46 12.65 -11.33
C SER A 357 -22.54 14.17 -11.17
N ASN A 358 -22.29 14.67 -9.95
CA ASN A 358 -22.38 16.10 -9.65
C ASN A 358 -21.27 16.93 -10.31
N SER A 359 -20.06 16.39 -10.36
CA SER A 359 -18.87 17.12 -10.84
C SER A 359 -18.72 17.08 -12.35
N LEU A 360 -18.96 15.92 -12.98
CA LEU A 360 -18.68 15.68 -14.39
C LEU A 360 -19.92 15.63 -15.26
N GLY A 361 -21.05 15.22 -14.68
CA GLY A 361 -22.34 15.04 -15.35
C GLY A 361 -22.51 13.66 -15.97
N ASP A 362 -23.71 13.10 -15.81
CA ASP A 362 -24.06 11.75 -16.27
C ASP A 362 -24.12 11.62 -17.81
N ASP A 363 -24.18 12.74 -18.52
CA ASP A 363 -24.09 12.84 -19.97
C ASP A 363 -22.66 12.65 -20.51
N TYR A 364 -21.67 12.83 -19.65
CA TYR A 364 -20.25 12.74 -19.99
C TYR A 364 -19.61 11.47 -19.46
N VAL A 365 -19.82 11.16 -18.17
CA VAL A 365 -19.21 10.01 -17.49
C VAL A 365 -20.23 9.33 -16.59
N THR A 366 -20.29 8.00 -16.63
CA THR A 366 -21.13 7.21 -15.72
C THR A 366 -20.27 6.23 -14.93
N LEU A 367 -20.19 6.40 -13.60
CA LEU A 367 -19.48 5.49 -12.71
C LEU A 367 -20.34 4.26 -12.38
N ASN A 368 -19.84 3.07 -12.73
CA ASN A 368 -20.45 1.78 -12.44
C ASN A 368 -19.67 1.10 -11.31
N ILE A 369 -20.34 0.88 -10.19
CA ILE A 369 -19.79 0.14 -9.07
C ILE A 369 -19.97 -1.34 -9.36
N LYS A 370 -18.86 -2.09 -9.42
CA LYS A 370 -18.81 -3.54 -9.58
C LYS A 370 -18.11 -4.16 -8.38
N THR A 371 -18.36 -5.43 -8.12
CA THR A 371 -17.78 -6.13 -6.96
C THR A 371 -17.00 -7.36 -7.38
N TYR A 372 -15.96 -7.68 -6.59
CA TYR A 372 -15.28 -8.96 -6.62
C TYR A 372 -15.51 -9.72 -5.30
N VAL A 373 -15.30 -11.03 -5.30
CA VAL A 373 -15.67 -11.91 -4.18
C VAL A 373 -14.49 -12.20 -3.26
N SER A 374 -13.34 -12.62 -3.79
CA SER A 374 -12.21 -13.08 -2.99
C SER A 374 -10.94 -12.29 -3.20
N SER A 375 -10.56 -12.01 -4.45
CA SER A 375 -9.30 -11.35 -4.78
C SER A 375 -9.45 -10.35 -5.91
N GLY A 376 -9.40 -9.07 -5.58
CA GLY A 376 -9.39 -8.00 -6.60
C GLY A 376 -8.26 -8.16 -7.60
N THR A 377 -7.07 -8.61 -7.15
CA THR A 377 -5.94 -8.86 -8.03
C THR A 377 -6.26 -9.90 -9.10
N GLN A 378 -6.76 -11.07 -8.70
CA GLN A 378 -7.00 -12.17 -9.62
C GLN A 378 -8.28 -12.00 -10.45
N GLU A 379 -9.33 -11.44 -9.84
CA GLU A 379 -10.63 -11.32 -10.49
C GLU A 379 -10.75 -10.07 -11.38
N VAL A 380 -9.98 -9.00 -11.09
CA VAL A 380 -10.17 -7.69 -11.71
C VAL A 380 -8.88 -7.14 -12.34
N TYR A 381 -7.79 -7.04 -11.56
CA TYR A 381 -6.60 -6.32 -12.02
C TYR A 381 -5.76 -7.12 -13.02
N VAL A 382 -5.52 -8.41 -12.78
CA VAL A 382 -4.82 -9.28 -13.73
C VAL A 382 -5.59 -9.40 -15.04
N PRO A 383 -6.91 -9.68 -15.07
CA PRO A 383 -7.68 -9.66 -16.32
C PRO A 383 -7.95 -8.25 -16.88
N SER A 384 -7.57 -7.18 -16.15
CA SER A 384 -7.66 -5.77 -16.59
C SER A 384 -9.08 -5.27 -16.85
N LEU A 385 -10.04 -5.63 -16.01
CA LEU A 385 -11.47 -5.31 -16.19
C LEU A 385 -11.88 -3.92 -15.70
N HIS A 386 -11.09 -3.30 -14.82
CA HIS A 386 -11.39 -1.99 -14.24
C HIS A 386 -11.10 -0.85 -15.21
N SER A 387 -11.84 0.24 -15.09
CA SER A 387 -11.53 1.52 -15.74
C SER A 387 -10.59 2.36 -14.89
N ILE A 388 -10.90 2.48 -13.61
CA ILE A 388 -10.12 3.24 -12.64
C ILE A 388 -9.90 2.44 -11.36
N THR A 389 -8.85 2.82 -10.62
CA THR A 389 -8.72 2.52 -9.19
C THR A 389 -8.79 3.82 -8.41
N VAL A 390 -9.41 3.82 -7.23
CA VAL A 390 -9.47 4.96 -6.30
C VAL A 390 -8.97 4.51 -4.95
N GLY A 391 -8.17 5.36 -4.30
CA GLY A 391 -7.55 5.01 -3.03
C GLY A 391 -6.46 3.95 -3.17
N PHE A 392 -5.91 3.78 -4.36
CA PHE A 392 -4.69 3.00 -4.58
C PHE A 392 -3.49 3.91 -4.31
N GLY A 393 -2.59 3.48 -3.45
CA GLY A 393 -1.49 4.33 -3.05
C GLY A 393 -0.26 3.56 -2.64
N TRP A 394 0.80 4.29 -2.40
CA TRP A 394 2.05 3.76 -1.89
C TRP A 394 2.46 4.50 -0.63
N GLY A 395 2.86 3.76 0.39
CA GLY A 395 3.51 4.29 1.59
C GLY A 395 4.98 3.94 1.53
N ALA A 396 5.84 4.93 1.41
CA ALA A 396 7.26 4.69 1.25
C ALA A 396 7.85 3.84 2.38
N ASP A 397 8.74 2.92 2.03
CA ASP A 397 9.45 2.06 2.97
C ASP A 397 10.61 2.79 3.66
N PHE A 398 11.09 3.87 3.03
CA PHE A 398 12.19 4.71 3.52
C PHE A 398 12.02 6.16 3.03
N GLY A 399 12.70 7.09 3.71
CA GLY A 399 12.57 8.54 3.49
C GLY A 399 13.34 9.06 2.27
N ASP A 400 13.07 8.49 1.07
CA ASP A 400 13.61 8.97 -0.20
C ASP A 400 12.49 9.08 -1.24
N PRO A 401 12.43 10.16 -2.05
CA PRO A 401 11.42 10.32 -3.09
C PRO A 401 11.36 9.18 -4.09
N GLN A 402 12.49 8.54 -4.37
CA GLN A 402 12.60 7.39 -5.27
C GLN A 402 11.56 6.33 -4.92
N ASN A 403 11.33 6.05 -3.62
CA ASN A 403 10.43 4.96 -3.22
C ASN A 403 8.97 5.23 -3.56
N TYR A 404 8.55 6.49 -3.64
CA TYR A 404 7.24 6.85 -4.19
C TYR A 404 7.24 6.86 -5.73
N LEU A 405 8.27 7.43 -6.35
CA LEU A 405 8.29 7.72 -7.78
C LEU A 405 8.58 6.47 -8.64
N VAL A 406 9.30 5.50 -8.10
CA VAL A 406 9.64 4.25 -8.80
C VAL A 406 8.41 3.46 -9.24
N GLN A 407 7.28 3.62 -8.54
CA GLN A 407 6.02 2.99 -8.90
C GLN A 407 5.46 3.48 -10.24
N GLU A 408 5.86 4.68 -10.65
CA GLU A 408 5.40 5.37 -11.85
C GLU A 408 6.48 5.42 -12.96
N ALA A 409 7.71 5.02 -12.64
CA ALA A 409 8.84 5.13 -13.56
C ALA A 409 8.79 4.03 -14.65
N TYR A 410 8.77 4.46 -15.92
CA TYR A 410 8.82 3.54 -17.05
C TYR A 410 10.09 2.70 -17.04
N GLY A 411 9.94 1.40 -17.35
CA GLY A 411 11.06 0.47 -17.44
C GLY A 411 11.66 0.04 -16.10
N TYR A 412 11.07 0.45 -14.99
CA TYR A 412 11.47 -0.04 -13.66
C TYR A 412 10.82 -1.39 -13.36
N ASP A 413 11.60 -2.36 -12.89
CA ASP A 413 11.12 -3.73 -12.59
C ASP A 413 10.01 -3.75 -11.52
N ASN A 414 9.96 -2.73 -10.67
CA ASN A 414 9.02 -2.57 -9.58
C ASN A 414 7.92 -1.54 -9.82
N ALA A 415 7.80 -1.05 -11.04
CA ALA A 415 6.69 -0.19 -11.39
C ALA A 415 5.40 -1.03 -11.49
N TYR A 416 4.71 -1.22 -10.37
CA TYR A 416 3.44 -1.96 -10.28
C TYR A 416 2.38 -1.49 -11.29
N TYR A 417 2.57 -0.30 -11.82
CA TYR A 417 1.63 0.38 -12.71
C TYR A 417 2.16 0.60 -14.11
N SER A 418 3.44 0.36 -14.36
CA SER A 418 4.09 0.59 -15.65
C SER A 418 3.43 -0.15 -16.80
N ASN A 419 2.88 -1.34 -16.54
CA ASN A 419 2.16 -2.11 -17.58
C ASN A 419 0.93 -1.39 -18.12
N SER A 420 0.33 -0.48 -17.38
CA SER A 420 -0.80 0.34 -17.82
C SER A 420 -0.34 1.57 -18.59
N TYR A 421 0.85 2.10 -18.30
CA TYR A 421 1.40 3.31 -18.92
C TYR A 421 2.30 3.05 -20.13
N THR A 422 2.89 1.85 -20.27
CA THR A 422 3.87 1.51 -21.32
C THR A 422 3.40 1.84 -22.72
N LYS A 423 2.12 1.65 -23.01
CA LYS A 423 1.58 1.94 -24.35
C LYS A 423 1.45 3.43 -24.68
N ILE A 424 1.35 4.29 -23.65
CA ILE A 424 1.32 5.74 -23.85
C ILE A 424 2.73 6.23 -24.17
N ASN A 425 3.73 5.76 -23.43
CA ASN A 425 5.12 6.13 -23.67
C ASN A 425 5.65 5.62 -25.02
N GLU A 426 5.18 4.46 -25.49
CA GLU A 426 5.50 3.95 -26.84
C GLU A 426 4.91 4.81 -27.97
N VAL A 427 3.91 5.62 -27.71
CA VAL A 427 3.26 6.50 -28.71
C VAL A 427 3.92 7.89 -28.76
N GLU A 428 4.60 8.30 -27.70
CA GLU A 428 5.28 9.58 -27.60
C GLU A 428 6.74 9.53 -28.10
N GLU A 429 7.35 8.34 -28.25
CA GLU A 429 8.63 8.13 -28.91
C GLU A 429 8.47 7.93 -30.44
#